data_18cc2ee7d9cd5f0d8c887f592443babc
#
_entry.id   18cc2ee7d9cd5f0d8c887f592443babc
#
_cell.length_a   1.000
_cell.length_b   1.000
_cell.length_c   1.000
_cell.angle_alpha   90.00
_cell.angle_beta   90.00
_cell.angle_gamma   90.00
#
_symmetry.space_group_name_H-M   'P 1'
#
loop_
_entity.id
_entity.type
_entity.pdbx_description
1 polymer ?
#
loop_
_entity_poly.entity_id
_entity_poly.type
_entity_poly.pdbx_seq_one_letter_code
_entity_poly.pdbx_strand_id
1 'polypeptide(L)'
;IHCRYVVGADGGRSTVRQLCGLSFEGYTHPERLVSTNLRYDFEARGFARANFVLDPVHWAVIVIADRHGLWRITYGEDSALPEETISERLVEHYRALLPDRDPYKLEAFAPFRVHERCASSFRAGRVLLAGDAAHVCNPFGGLGLTSGLLDGNLLGDALPAVIHGAAHDDLLDRYAAERRRVFLEVTGPAAAENKRRLKE
;
A
#
# COMPACT_ATOMS: atom_id res chain seq x y z
N ILE A 1 11.52 -27.77 -7.71
CA ILE A 1 12.73 -26.91 -7.67
C ILE A 1 13.40 -27.14 -6.32
N HIS A 2 14.71 -27.44 -6.33
CA HIS A 2 15.51 -27.50 -5.12
C HIS A 2 16.27 -26.18 -4.96
N CYS A 3 16.17 -25.53 -3.80
CA CYS A 3 16.83 -24.27 -3.51
C CYS A 3 17.39 -24.26 -2.07
N ARG A 4 18.36 -23.41 -1.81
CA ARG A 4 18.94 -23.24 -0.47
C ARG A 4 18.09 -22.32 0.40
N TYR A 5 17.49 -21.29 -0.19
CA TYR A 5 16.61 -20.32 0.46
C TYR A 5 15.41 -20.02 -0.43
N VAL A 6 14.33 -19.56 0.20
CA VAL A 6 13.12 -19.04 -0.47
C VAL A 6 12.86 -17.64 0.02
N VAL A 7 12.53 -16.73 -0.89
CA VAL A 7 12.03 -15.39 -0.55
C VAL A 7 10.57 -15.30 -0.95
N GLY A 8 9.68 -15.15 0.03
CA GLY A 8 8.27 -14.87 -0.17
C GLY A 8 8.08 -13.37 -0.42
N ALA A 9 7.82 -12.99 -1.66
CA ALA A 9 7.44 -11.65 -2.10
C ALA A 9 6.12 -11.71 -2.87
N ASP A 10 5.20 -12.58 -2.43
CA ASP A 10 3.97 -13.00 -3.11
C ASP A 10 2.71 -12.24 -2.62
N GLY A 11 2.92 -11.05 -2.05
CA GLY A 11 1.86 -10.10 -1.73
C GLY A 11 1.14 -10.35 -0.41
N GLY A 12 0.16 -9.51 -0.07
CA GLY A 12 -0.50 -9.51 1.23
C GLY A 12 -1.23 -10.83 1.58
N ARG A 13 -1.63 -11.62 0.58
CA ARG A 13 -2.20 -12.98 0.75
C ARG A 13 -1.15 -14.08 0.69
N SER A 14 0.11 -13.77 0.96
CA SER A 14 1.27 -14.64 0.81
C SER A 14 1.02 -16.09 1.20
N THR A 15 1.16 -16.99 0.23
CA THR A 15 1.16 -18.44 0.43
C THR A 15 2.42 -18.89 1.16
N VAL A 16 3.56 -18.28 0.86
CA VAL A 16 4.84 -18.58 1.52
C VAL A 16 4.74 -18.33 3.02
N ARG A 17 4.22 -17.15 3.43
CA ARG A 17 3.99 -16.83 4.84
C ARG A 17 3.10 -17.85 5.54
N GLN A 18 1.96 -18.20 4.90
CA GLN A 18 0.98 -19.14 5.45
C GLN A 18 1.57 -20.56 5.61
N LEU A 19 2.30 -21.06 4.62
CA LEU A 19 2.94 -22.36 4.68
C LEU A 19 4.04 -22.45 5.76
N CYS A 20 4.65 -21.31 6.13
CA CYS A 20 5.57 -21.23 7.25
C CYS A 20 4.87 -21.12 8.62
N GLY A 21 3.55 -21.10 8.67
CA GLY A 21 2.78 -20.92 9.90
C GLY A 21 2.93 -19.55 10.57
N LEU A 22 3.41 -18.54 9.81
CA LEU A 22 3.60 -17.19 10.32
C LEU A 22 2.26 -16.42 10.30
N SER A 23 1.87 -15.87 11.47
CA SER A 23 0.67 -15.04 11.59
C SER A 23 0.85 -13.69 10.87
N PHE A 24 -0.27 -13.04 10.53
CA PHE A 24 -0.28 -11.71 9.93
C PHE A 24 -1.13 -10.80 10.82
N GLU A 25 -0.47 -10.22 11.81
CA GLU A 25 -1.06 -9.50 12.92
C GLU A 25 -1.39 -8.07 12.55
N GLY A 26 -2.45 -7.53 13.13
CA GLY A 26 -2.90 -6.16 12.89
C GLY A 26 -4.41 -6.10 12.65
N TYR A 27 -4.85 -5.10 11.88
CA TYR A 27 -6.27 -4.84 11.69
C TYR A 27 -6.60 -4.48 10.23
N THR A 28 -7.90 -4.47 9.94
CA THR A 28 -8.46 -3.97 8.68
C THR A 28 -9.21 -2.69 9.01
N HIS A 29 -8.99 -1.64 8.24
CA HIS A 29 -9.73 -0.39 8.39
C HIS A 29 -11.24 -0.61 8.19
N PRO A 30 -12.10 0.10 8.95
CA PRO A 30 -13.56 0.05 8.75
C PRO A 30 -13.98 0.68 7.42
N GLU A 31 -13.15 1.52 6.86
CA GLU A 31 -13.34 2.10 5.53
C GLU A 31 -12.77 1.19 4.45
N ARG A 32 -13.44 1.15 3.30
CA ARG A 32 -12.80 0.73 2.07
C ARG A 32 -12.36 1.95 1.28
N LEU A 33 -11.34 1.80 0.48
CA LEU A 33 -10.95 2.81 -0.49
C LEU A 33 -11.59 2.49 -1.84
N VAL A 34 -12.00 3.55 -2.54
CA VAL A 34 -12.44 3.48 -3.93
C VAL A 34 -11.40 4.23 -4.76
N SER A 35 -10.69 3.48 -5.60
CA SER A 35 -9.72 4.05 -6.54
C SER A 35 -10.39 4.16 -7.91
N THR A 36 -10.40 5.34 -8.48
CA THR A 36 -11.05 5.63 -9.77
C THR A 36 -10.02 6.12 -10.76
N ASN A 37 -10.18 5.76 -12.02
CA ASN A 37 -9.40 6.32 -13.13
C ASN A 37 -10.32 7.15 -14.01
N LEU A 38 -9.94 8.40 -14.26
CA LEU A 38 -10.76 9.33 -15.04
C LEU A 38 -9.90 10.25 -15.91
N ARG A 39 -10.52 10.76 -16.98
CA ARG A 39 -9.97 11.84 -17.78
C ARG A 39 -10.64 13.15 -17.39
N TYR A 40 -9.81 14.07 -16.95
CA TYR A 40 -10.19 15.41 -16.55
C TYR A 40 -8.93 16.27 -16.53
N ASP A 41 -9.01 17.50 -16.98
CA ASP A 41 -7.85 18.39 -17.06
C ASP A 41 -7.58 19.08 -15.71
N PHE A 42 -7.00 18.34 -14.78
CA PHE A 42 -6.61 18.86 -13.48
C PHE A 42 -5.49 19.90 -13.56
N GLU A 43 -4.55 19.74 -14.50
CA GLU A 43 -3.41 20.68 -14.62
C GLU A 43 -3.89 22.07 -15.03
N ALA A 44 -4.84 22.20 -15.97
CA ALA A 44 -5.44 23.48 -16.34
C ALA A 44 -6.17 24.18 -15.19
N ARG A 45 -6.51 23.44 -14.13
CA ARG A 45 -7.18 23.95 -12.92
C ARG A 45 -6.23 24.15 -11.74
N GLY A 46 -4.92 24.13 -12.00
CA GLY A 46 -3.89 24.41 -11.00
C GLY A 46 -3.54 23.24 -10.07
N PHE A 47 -4.02 22.03 -10.35
CA PHE A 47 -3.61 20.85 -9.59
C PHE A 47 -2.19 20.44 -9.97
N ALA A 48 -1.40 20.08 -8.97
CA ALA A 48 -0.11 19.43 -9.16
C ALA A 48 -0.30 17.95 -9.59
N ARG A 49 0.78 17.28 -9.98
CA ARG A 49 0.73 15.87 -10.40
C ARG A 49 0.35 14.90 -9.28
N ALA A 50 0.47 15.34 -8.03
CA ALA A 50 0.01 14.63 -6.84
C ALA A 50 -0.56 15.66 -5.85
N ASN A 51 -1.77 15.41 -5.37
CA ASN A 51 -2.51 16.31 -4.49
C ASN A 51 -3.17 15.52 -3.37
N PHE A 52 -3.20 16.13 -2.20
CA PHE A 52 -4.02 15.69 -1.08
C PHE A 52 -5.13 16.73 -0.87
N VAL A 53 -6.36 16.31 -1.00
CA VAL A 53 -7.53 17.10 -0.63
C VAL A 53 -7.85 16.76 0.83
N LEU A 54 -7.69 17.73 1.71
CA LEU A 54 -7.94 17.59 3.15
C LEU A 54 -9.37 18.04 3.42
N ASP A 55 -10.22 17.15 3.84
CA ASP A 55 -11.62 17.41 4.15
C ASP A 55 -12.17 16.29 5.04
N PRO A 56 -12.96 16.61 6.09
CA PRO A 56 -13.50 15.59 6.99
C PRO A 56 -14.37 14.53 6.30
N VAL A 57 -15.02 14.88 5.18
CA VAL A 57 -16.00 14.04 4.46
C VAL A 57 -15.49 13.68 3.06
N HIS A 58 -15.00 14.67 2.31
CA HIS A 58 -14.65 14.53 0.89
C HIS A 58 -13.14 14.52 0.63
N TRP A 59 -12.35 14.04 1.60
CA TRP A 59 -10.92 13.89 1.40
C TRP A 59 -10.59 12.97 0.21
N ALA A 60 -9.53 13.29 -0.49
CA ALA A 60 -9.08 12.49 -1.63
C ALA A 60 -7.58 12.59 -1.85
N VAL A 61 -7.02 11.58 -2.49
CA VAL A 61 -5.69 11.63 -3.10
C VAL A 61 -5.87 11.62 -4.60
N ILE A 62 -5.38 12.67 -5.27
CA ILE A 62 -5.52 12.88 -6.71
C ILE A 62 -4.12 12.85 -7.32
N VAL A 63 -3.85 11.88 -8.18
CA VAL A 63 -2.54 11.70 -8.81
C VAL A 63 -2.67 11.46 -10.30
N ILE A 64 -1.70 11.95 -11.08
CA ILE A 64 -1.60 11.58 -12.49
C ILE A 64 -1.24 10.10 -12.61
N ALA A 65 -1.99 9.36 -13.42
CA ALA A 65 -1.80 7.92 -13.60
C ALA A 65 -0.97 7.59 -14.86
N ASP A 66 -1.03 8.43 -15.89
CA ASP A 66 -0.23 8.26 -17.10
C ASP A 66 0.17 9.60 -17.77
N ARG A 67 0.87 9.53 -18.88
CA ARG A 67 1.29 10.71 -19.68
C ARG A 67 0.19 11.22 -20.61
N HIS A 68 -0.95 10.54 -20.69
CA HIS A 68 -2.03 10.80 -21.66
C HIS A 68 -3.26 11.43 -20.99
N GLY A 69 -3.08 12.02 -19.80
CA GLY A 69 -4.13 12.72 -19.08
C GLY A 69 -5.09 11.81 -18.32
N LEU A 70 -4.66 10.59 -18.02
CA LEU A 70 -5.39 9.73 -17.08
C LEU A 70 -5.01 10.10 -15.65
N TRP A 71 -6.00 10.37 -14.83
CA TRP A 71 -5.84 10.69 -13.42
C TRP A 71 -6.48 9.63 -12.55
N ARG A 72 -5.94 9.47 -11.37
CA ARG A 72 -6.50 8.61 -10.34
C ARG A 72 -6.94 9.44 -9.16
N ILE A 73 -8.20 9.26 -8.75
CA ILE A 73 -8.72 9.75 -7.48
C ILE A 73 -8.95 8.55 -6.59
N THR A 74 -8.40 8.60 -5.37
CA THR A 74 -8.64 7.60 -4.34
C THR A 74 -9.24 8.29 -3.12
N TYR A 75 -10.41 7.83 -2.69
CA TYR A 75 -11.14 8.31 -1.52
C TYR A 75 -11.63 7.15 -0.68
N GLY A 76 -12.09 7.43 0.55
CA GLY A 76 -12.64 6.41 1.45
C GLY A 76 -14.14 6.52 1.62
N GLU A 77 -14.79 5.39 1.79
CA GLU A 77 -16.19 5.29 2.20
C GLU A 77 -16.38 4.18 3.22
N ASP A 78 -17.49 4.21 3.95
CA ASP A 78 -17.84 3.15 4.89
C ASP A 78 -17.97 1.81 4.15
N SER A 79 -17.25 0.81 4.62
CA SER A 79 -17.28 -0.52 4.01
C SER A 79 -18.59 -1.29 4.25
N ALA A 80 -19.49 -0.80 5.10
CA ALA A 80 -20.82 -1.34 5.29
C ALA A 80 -21.80 -0.95 4.16
N LEU A 81 -21.48 0.11 3.39
CA LEU A 81 -22.31 0.52 2.26
C LEU A 81 -22.26 -0.51 1.13
N PRO A 82 -23.35 -0.74 0.38
CA PRO A 82 -23.38 -1.70 -0.74
C PRO A 82 -22.38 -1.32 -1.83
N GLU A 83 -21.65 -2.29 -2.37
CA GLU A 83 -20.68 -2.04 -3.46
C GLU A 83 -21.40 -1.71 -4.78
N GLU A 84 -22.58 -2.24 -4.98
CA GLU A 84 -23.39 -2.06 -6.18
C GLU A 84 -23.79 -0.60 -6.42
N THR A 85 -23.87 0.21 -5.37
CA THR A 85 -24.24 1.63 -5.42
C THR A 85 -23.05 2.59 -5.35
N ILE A 86 -21.80 2.09 -5.48
CA ILE A 86 -20.60 2.94 -5.51
C ILE A 86 -20.68 3.99 -6.62
N SER A 87 -21.15 3.61 -7.81
CA SER A 87 -21.25 4.52 -8.96
C SER A 87 -22.15 5.74 -8.70
N GLU A 88 -23.21 5.58 -7.92
CA GLU A 88 -24.12 6.66 -7.55
C GLU A 88 -23.45 7.63 -6.55
N ARG A 89 -22.82 7.09 -5.51
CA ARG A 89 -22.09 7.86 -4.51
C ARG A 89 -20.86 8.57 -5.08
N LEU A 90 -20.21 7.96 -6.06
CA LEU A 90 -19.07 8.54 -6.76
C LEU A 90 -19.44 9.86 -7.43
N VAL A 91 -20.60 9.95 -8.06
CA VAL A 91 -21.07 11.20 -8.68
C VAL A 91 -21.22 12.32 -7.64
N GLU A 92 -21.76 12.00 -6.46
CA GLU A 92 -21.93 12.97 -5.37
C GLU A 92 -20.55 13.41 -4.83
N HIS A 93 -19.65 12.46 -4.61
CA HIS A 93 -18.29 12.73 -4.15
C HIS A 93 -17.53 13.64 -5.15
N TYR A 94 -17.68 13.40 -6.44
CA TYR A 94 -17.02 14.22 -7.47
C TYR A 94 -17.60 15.62 -7.58
N ARG A 95 -18.87 15.83 -7.27
CA ARG A 95 -19.45 17.17 -7.19
C ARG A 95 -18.80 18.04 -6.11
N ALA A 96 -18.29 17.43 -5.05
CA ALA A 96 -17.56 18.13 -3.99
C ALA A 96 -16.09 18.34 -4.35
N LEU A 97 -15.47 17.38 -5.06
CA LEU A 97 -14.03 17.40 -5.35
C LEU A 97 -13.64 18.20 -6.59
N LEU A 98 -14.48 18.18 -7.63
CA LEU A 98 -14.14 18.84 -8.89
C LEU A 98 -14.56 20.32 -8.84
N PRO A 99 -13.64 21.26 -9.10
CA PRO A 99 -13.90 22.69 -8.94
C PRO A 99 -14.97 23.22 -9.90
N ASP A 100 -15.11 22.58 -11.04
CA ASP A 100 -16.12 22.91 -12.05
C ASP A 100 -17.01 21.71 -12.31
N ARG A 101 -18.24 21.95 -12.73
CA ARG A 101 -19.15 20.88 -13.17
C ARG A 101 -18.85 20.42 -14.59
N ASP A 102 -17.60 20.55 -15.00
CA ASP A 102 -17.14 20.13 -16.31
C ASP A 102 -17.25 18.62 -16.48
N PRO A 103 -17.53 18.15 -17.69
CA PRO A 103 -17.67 16.74 -17.95
C PRO A 103 -16.32 16.05 -17.72
N TYR A 104 -16.34 15.00 -16.93
CA TYR A 104 -15.24 14.06 -16.79
C TYR A 104 -15.61 12.72 -17.42
N LYS A 105 -14.62 11.97 -17.88
CA LYS A 105 -14.84 10.62 -18.37
C LYS A 105 -14.26 9.62 -17.37
N LEU A 106 -15.14 8.95 -16.63
CA LEU A 106 -14.75 7.82 -15.77
C LEU A 106 -14.41 6.63 -16.67
N GLU A 107 -13.21 6.07 -16.51
CA GLU A 107 -12.77 4.90 -17.27
C GLU A 107 -12.91 3.61 -16.47
N ALA A 108 -12.64 3.65 -15.18
CA ALA A 108 -12.75 2.49 -14.29
C ALA A 108 -12.79 2.94 -12.83
N PHE A 109 -13.32 2.07 -11.96
CA PHE A 109 -13.13 2.16 -10.53
C PHE A 109 -12.96 0.77 -9.91
N ALA A 110 -12.29 0.72 -8.78
CA ALA A 110 -12.09 -0.50 -8.02
C ALA A 110 -12.13 -0.19 -6.51
N PRO A 111 -13.08 -0.80 -5.77
CA PRO A 111 -13.05 -0.77 -4.31
C PRO A 111 -12.03 -1.78 -3.79
N PHE A 112 -11.38 -1.45 -2.66
CA PHE A 112 -10.48 -2.37 -1.96
C PHE A 112 -10.41 -2.10 -0.46
N ARG A 113 -10.15 -3.15 0.30
CA ARG A 113 -9.97 -3.07 1.75
C ARG A 113 -8.54 -2.68 2.08
N VAL A 114 -8.38 -1.88 3.10
CA VAL A 114 -7.08 -1.43 3.60
C VAL A 114 -6.74 -2.17 4.88
N HIS A 115 -5.52 -2.69 4.92
CA HIS A 115 -5.00 -3.44 6.05
C HIS A 115 -3.74 -2.76 6.59
N GLU A 116 -3.60 -2.79 7.91
CA GLU A 116 -2.36 -2.49 8.64
C GLU A 116 -1.93 -3.80 9.30
N ARG A 117 -1.03 -4.53 8.68
CA ARG A 117 -0.63 -5.86 9.17
C ARG A 117 0.85 -6.11 9.01
N CYS A 118 1.41 -6.87 9.94
CA CYS A 118 2.80 -7.29 9.96
C CYS A 118 2.90 -8.79 10.26
N ALA A 119 3.77 -9.50 9.56
CA ALA A 119 4.06 -10.89 9.87
C ALA A 119 4.72 -11.01 11.25
N SER A 120 4.40 -12.09 11.97
CA SER A 120 4.99 -12.38 13.27
C SER A 120 6.52 -12.52 13.23
N SER A 121 7.05 -12.95 12.07
CA SER A 121 8.48 -12.95 11.77
C SER A 121 8.69 -12.74 10.27
N PHE A 122 9.82 -12.15 9.87
CA PHE A 122 10.22 -12.05 8.45
C PHE A 122 11.18 -13.18 8.04
N ARG A 123 11.45 -14.13 8.96
CA ARG A 123 12.24 -15.33 8.69
C ARG A 123 11.65 -16.55 9.39
N ALA A 124 11.65 -17.69 8.68
CA ALA A 124 11.39 -19.01 9.24
C ALA A 124 12.42 -19.99 8.64
N GLY A 125 13.51 -20.22 9.37
CA GLY A 125 14.62 -21.05 8.90
C GLY A 125 15.27 -20.48 7.62
N ARG A 126 15.09 -21.18 6.51
CA ARG A 126 15.60 -20.77 5.18
C ARG A 126 14.58 -20.03 4.32
N VAL A 127 13.44 -19.64 4.89
CA VAL A 127 12.43 -18.85 4.22
C VAL A 127 12.44 -17.43 4.78
N LEU A 128 12.49 -16.44 3.89
CA LEU A 128 12.43 -15.02 4.24
C LEU A 128 11.22 -14.37 3.59
N LEU A 129 10.70 -13.31 4.19
CA LEU A 129 9.60 -12.53 3.65
C LEU A 129 10.08 -11.11 3.31
N ALA A 130 9.50 -10.53 2.23
CA ALA A 130 9.78 -9.16 1.80
C ALA A 130 8.50 -8.51 1.25
N GLY A 131 8.39 -7.19 1.36
CA GLY A 131 7.26 -6.41 0.84
C GLY A 131 5.93 -6.82 1.45
N ASP A 132 4.86 -6.79 0.66
CA ASP A 132 3.50 -7.07 1.13
C ASP A 132 3.31 -8.48 1.72
N ALA A 133 4.20 -9.42 1.42
CA ALA A 133 4.20 -10.73 2.07
C ALA A 133 4.60 -10.64 3.55
N ALA A 134 5.44 -9.68 3.90
CA ALA A 134 5.92 -9.41 5.25
C ALA A 134 5.07 -8.37 6.00
N HIS A 135 4.63 -7.32 5.31
CA HIS A 135 3.89 -6.21 5.93
C HIS A 135 3.05 -5.44 4.91
N VAL A 136 1.90 -4.96 5.35
CA VAL A 136 1.02 -4.08 4.56
C VAL A 136 0.57 -2.90 5.40
N CYS A 137 0.48 -1.73 4.80
CA CYS A 137 -0.10 -0.53 5.39
C CYS A 137 -0.99 0.19 4.38
N ASN A 138 -1.68 1.23 4.83
CA ASN A 138 -2.48 2.08 3.95
C ASN A 138 -1.59 2.75 2.87
N PRO A 139 -2.16 3.11 1.70
CA PRO A 139 -1.36 3.59 0.57
C PRO A 139 -0.91 5.06 0.68
N PHE A 140 -1.34 5.79 1.71
CA PHE A 140 -1.12 7.24 1.80
C PHE A 140 0.34 7.57 2.16
N GLY A 141 1.01 8.23 1.21
CA GLY A 141 2.43 8.54 1.27
C GLY A 141 3.36 7.51 0.62
N GLY A 142 2.84 6.41 0.05
CA GLY A 142 3.63 5.42 -0.69
C GLY A 142 4.60 4.60 0.16
N LEU A 143 4.42 4.60 1.48
CA LEU A 143 5.38 4.02 2.43
C LEU A 143 5.48 2.49 2.32
N GLY A 144 4.38 1.80 1.96
CA GLY A 144 4.40 0.35 1.76
C GLY A 144 5.33 -0.08 0.63
N LEU A 145 5.20 0.57 -0.55
CA LEU A 145 6.08 0.31 -1.69
C LEU A 145 7.55 0.61 -1.35
N THR A 146 7.81 1.78 -0.75
CA THR A 146 9.16 2.19 -0.37
C THR A 146 9.78 1.20 0.60
N SER A 147 9.04 0.76 1.63
CA SER A 147 9.50 -0.24 2.59
C SER A 147 9.80 -1.58 1.91
N GLY A 148 8.92 -2.04 1.02
CA GLY A 148 9.13 -3.30 0.28
C GLY A 148 10.34 -3.26 -0.65
N LEU A 149 10.62 -2.12 -1.29
CA LEU A 149 11.83 -1.94 -2.10
C LEU A 149 13.10 -2.00 -1.24
N LEU A 150 13.07 -1.41 -0.04
CA LEU A 150 14.18 -1.50 0.91
C LEU A 150 14.39 -2.93 1.43
N ASP A 151 13.31 -3.70 1.64
CA ASP A 151 13.42 -5.11 1.98
C ASP A 151 14.17 -5.88 0.88
N GLY A 152 13.73 -5.68 -0.38
CA GLY A 152 14.33 -6.32 -1.53
C GLY A 152 15.82 -5.95 -1.71
N ASN A 153 16.16 -4.68 -1.51
CA ASN A 153 17.54 -4.21 -1.61
C ASN A 153 18.43 -4.86 -0.54
N LEU A 154 18.01 -4.85 0.73
CA LEU A 154 18.76 -5.45 1.82
C LEU A 154 18.92 -6.96 1.66
N LEU A 155 17.88 -7.67 1.20
CA LEU A 155 17.99 -9.10 0.91
C LEU A 155 18.89 -9.38 -0.31
N GLY A 156 18.86 -8.48 -1.30
CA GLY A 156 19.73 -8.56 -2.49
C GLY A 156 21.21 -8.52 -2.14
N ASP A 157 21.57 -7.85 -1.07
CA ASP A 157 22.94 -7.81 -0.55
C ASP A 157 23.23 -8.94 0.45
N ALA A 158 22.34 -9.15 1.41
CA ALA A 158 22.56 -10.09 2.52
C ALA A 158 22.57 -11.56 2.07
N LEU A 159 21.60 -11.95 1.22
CA LEU A 159 21.40 -13.34 0.85
C LEU A 159 22.58 -13.91 0.01
N PRO A 160 23.10 -13.23 -1.02
CA PRO A 160 24.30 -13.67 -1.71
C PRO A 160 25.51 -13.74 -0.81
N ALA A 161 25.70 -12.76 0.10
CA ALA A 161 26.84 -12.77 1.03
C ALA A 161 26.84 -14.03 1.92
N VAL A 162 25.67 -14.44 2.43
CA VAL A 162 25.52 -15.67 3.20
C VAL A 162 25.70 -16.92 2.33
N ILE A 163 25.11 -16.95 1.13
CA ILE A 163 25.19 -18.11 0.23
C ILE A 163 26.64 -18.37 -0.19
N HIS A 164 27.44 -17.33 -0.42
CA HIS A 164 28.84 -17.43 -0.82
C HIS A 164 29.83 -17.52 0.36
N GLY A 165 29.33 -17.51 1.59
CA GLY A 165 30.15 -17.60 2.79
C GLY A 165 30.95 -16.31 3.14
N ALA A 166 30.58 -15.19 2.52
CA ALA A 166 31.13 -13.87 2.82
C ALA A 166 30.53 -13.26 4.11
N ALA A 167 29.36 -13.76 4.55
CA ALA A 167 28.71 -13.37 5.80
C ALA A 167 28.17 -14.61 6.52
N HIS A 168 28.00 -14.49 7.83
CA HIS A 168 27.38 -15.52 8.65
C HIS A 168 25.85 -15.49 8.51
N ASP A 169 25.18 -16.64 8.73
CA ASP A 169 23.74 -16.82 8.56
C ASP A 169 22.89 -15.89 9.46
N ASP A 170 23.43 -15.43 10.60
CA ASP A 170 22.79 -14.46 11.50
C ASP A 170 22.53 -13.09 10.85
N LEU A 171 23.16 -12.77 9.71
CA LEU A 171 22.85 -11.59 8.94
C LEU A 171 21.40 -11.59 8.46
N LEU A 172 20.85 -12.78 8.15
CA LEU A 172 19.44 -12.93 7.74
C LEU A 172 18.48 -12.78 8.93
N ASP A 173 18.91 -13.13 10.15
CA ASP A 173 18.13 -12.84 11.36
C ASP A 173 18.08 -11.35 11.66
N ARG A 174 19.22 -10.66 11.47
CA ARG A 174 19.28 -9.18 11.60
C ARG A 174 18.36 -8.50 10.58
N TYR A 175 18.38 -8.94 9.32
CA TYR A 175 17.45 -8.46 8.32
C TYR A 175 16.00 -8.59 8.82
N ALA A 176 15.62 -9.79 9.23
CA ALA A 176 14.25 -10.09 9.65
C ALA A 176 13.81 -9.25 10.85
N ALA A 177 14.66 -9.14 11.86
CA ALA A 177 14.38 -8.37 13.08
C ALA A 177 14.30 -6.87 12.78
N GLU A 178 15.27 -6.32 12.04
CA GLU A 178 15.35 -4.88 11.78
C GLU A 178 14.23 -4.42 10.84
N ARG A 179 13.92 -5.16 9.76
CA ARG A 179 12.86 -4.77 8.84
C ARG A 179 11.48 -4.82 9.50
N ARG A 180 11.25 -5.82 10.34
CA ARG A 180 10.02 -5.91 11.14
C ARG A 180 9.93 -4.76 12.14
N ARG A 181 11.02 -4.45 12.85
CA ARG A 181 11.06 -3.32 13.78
C ARG A 181 10.77 -1.99 13.08
N VAL A 182 11.44 -1.72 11.94
CA VAL A 182 11.23 -0.49 11.15
C VAL A 182 9.77 -0.38 10.69
N PHE A 183 9.15 -1.49 10.28
CA PHE A 183 7.73 -1.43 9.93
C PHE A 183 6.85 -1.06 11.13
N LEU A 184 7.04 -1.71 12.27
CA LEU A 184 6.20 -1.51 13.45
C LEU A 184 6.40 -0.14 14.11
N GLU A 185 7.63 0.37 14.14
CA GLU A 185 7.97 1.59 14.88
C GLU A 185 8.01 2.85 14.00
N VAL A 186 8.17 2.69 12.69
CA VAL A 186 8.35 3.84 11.78
C VAL A 186 7.31 3.83 10.65
N THR A 187 7.31 2.80 9.79
CA THR A 187 6.51 2.79 8.56
C THR A 187 5.00 2.78 8.84
N GLY A 188 4.55 1.85 9.69
CA GLY A 188 3.14 1.73 10.06
C GLY A 188 2.59 2.97 10.76
N PRO A 189 3.23 3.47 11.83
CA PRO A 189 2.82 4.71 12.49
C PRO A 189 2.80 5.92 11.55
N ALA A 190 3.80 6.08 10.68
CA ALA A 190 3.84 7.19 9.72
C ALA A 190 2.70 7.08 8.67
N ALA A 191 2.41 5.86 8.19
CA ALA A 191 1.28 5.64 7.28
C ALA A 191 -0.07 5.96 7.95
N ALA A 192 -0.26 5.53 9.20
CA ALA A 192 -1.46 5.82 9.97
C ALA A 192 -1.65 7.32 10.19
N GLU A 193 -0.58 8.05 10.51
CA GLU A 193 -0.59 9.50 10.68
C GLU A 193 -0.92 10.22 9.38
N ASN A 194 -0.34 9.81 8.24
CA ASN A 194 -0.68 10.38 6.95
C ASN A 194 -2.17 10.23 6.62
N LYS A 195 -2.75 9.05 6.93
CA LYS A 195 -4.19 8.81 6.75
C LYS A 195 -5.04 9.68 7.66
N ARG A 196 -4.62 9.86 8.93
CA ARG A 196 -5.34 10.71 9.90
C ARG A 196 -5.46 12.15 9.39
N ARG A 197 -4.36 12.70 8.88
CA ARG A 197 -4.28 14.08 8.37
C ARG A 197 -5.20 14.37 7.18
N LEU A 198 -5.60 13.36 6.42
CA LEU A 198 -6.53 13.57 5.30
C LEU A 198 -7.91 14.05 5.76
N LYS A 199 -8.28 13.79 7.01
CA LYS A 199 -9.59 14.13 7.59
C LYS A 199 -9.55 15.40 8.46
N GLU A 200 -8.44 16.09 8.51
CA GLU A 200 -8.28 17.40 9.15
C GLU A 200 -8.58 18.54 8.18
#